data_087dc5e59ed5139a9d87f15da98e29b0
#
_entry.id   087dc5e59ed5139a9d87f15da98e29b0
#
_cell.length_a   1.000
_cell.length_b   1.000
_cell.length_c   1.000
_cell.angle_alpha   90.00
_cell.angle_beta   90.00
_cell.angle_gamma   90.00
#
_symmetry.space_group_name_H-M   'P 1'
#
loop_
_entity.id
_entity.type
_entity.pdbx_description
1 polymer ?
#
loop_
_entity_poly.entity_id
_entity_poly.type
_entity_poly.pdbx_seq_one_letter_code
_entity_poly.pdbx_strand_id
1 'polypeptide(L)'
;MKRAEKPESGGIDKVLLVIVFLLVITGLVILYSTSSYNGRIKFGDSFYYLKKQIFATTLGIAGMYAVAKTDYHIWAKLAVPGYILAIVLCIAVMLFGDEYNGSKRWLSLGPFSFQPSEYVKVALIVFLAWLVTRNAKNIGKLSTLFRIMLFALPVVGLVGASNLSTAVIILGIAVILIFTASPKYGQFIWMAVTGTGFMAVFLGLESYRLERIAIWQNPEKYEKGYQTLQGLYAIGSGGLFGKGLGSSIQKLGFVPEAQNDMIFSIICEELGLVGAVLVILLFFLLIWRFFVIASHAPDLFGALIAAGAMGHMMIQVILNIAVVTNTIPNTGITLPFISYGGTSVVFLLVEMGLVFSVASW
;
A
#
# COMPACT_ATOMS: atom_id res chain seq x y z
N MET A 1 -32.02 16.47 12.93
CA MET A 1 -31.13 15.31 13.03
C MET A 1 -31.38 14.64 14.37
N LYS A 2 -32.08 13.49 14.42
CA LYS A 2 -32.19 12.68 15.63
C LYS A 2 -30.78 12.13 15.94
N ARG A 3 -30.28 12.38 17.14
CA ARG A 3 -29.11 11.65 17.67
C ARG A 3 -29.49 10.18 17.61
N ALA A 4 -28.81 9.41 16.78
CA ALA A 4 -28.88 7.97 16.85
C ALA A 4 -28.41 7.58 18.26
N GLU A 5 -29.22 6.80 18.97
CA GLU A 5 -28.81 6.18 20.22
C GLU A 5 -27.52 5.41 19.95
N LYS A 6 -26.53 5.64 20.79
CA LYS A 6 -25.24 4.92 20.74
C LYS A 6 -25.56 3.42 20.79
N PRO A 7 -25.28 2.65 19.74
CA PRO A 7 -25.36 1.22 19.88
C PRO A 7 -24.40 0.83 21.01
N GLU A 8 -24.76 -0.16 21.81
CA GLU A 8 -23.86 -0.74 22.80
C GLU A 8 -22.54 -0.98 22.10
N SER A 9 -21.44 -0.37 22.59
CA SER A 9 -20.14 -0.31 21.92
C SER A 9 -19.77 -1.72 21.47
N GLY A 10 -19.87 -1.99 20.18
CA GLY A 10 -19.41 -3.22 19.57
C GLY A 10 -17.92 -3.36 19.91
N GLY A 11 -17.53 -4.48 20.52
CA GLY A 11 -16.15 -4.72 20.92
C GLY A 11 -15.23 -4.69 19.69
N ILE A 12 -13.93 -4.52 19.94
CA ILE A 12 -12.89 -4.60 18.90
C ILE A 12 -13.12 -5.85 18.03
N ASP A 13 -13.07 -5.68 16.72
CA ASP A 13 -13.18 -6.78 15.76
C ASP A 13 -12.02 -7.78 15.96
N LYS A 14 -12.29 -8.86 16.66
CA LYS A 14 -11.28 -9.86 17.03
C LYS A 14 -10.69 -10.57 15.81
N VAL A 15 -11.50 -10.77 14.76
CA VAL A 15 -11.03 -11.44 13.53
C VAL A 15 -10.03 -10.57 12.81
N LEU A 16 -10.35 -9.29 12.60
CA LEU A 16 -9.42 -8.33 12.00
C LEU A 16 -8.14 -8.21 12.84
N LEU A 17 -8.27 -8.14 14.16
CA LEU A 17 -7.11 -8.04 15.06
C LEU A 17 -6.17 -9.24 14.91
N VAL A 18 -6.70 -10.47 14.89
CA VAL A 18 -5.89 -11.68 14.70
C VAL A 18 -5.19 -11.66 13.32
N ILE A 19 -5.89 -11.29 12.26
CA ILE A 19 -5.31 -11.27 10.91
C ILE A 19 -4.15 -10.24 10.85
N VAL A 20 -4.35 -9.02 11.36
CA VAL A 20 -3.32 -7.98 11.39
C VAL A 20 -2.12 -8.44 12.22
N PHE A 21 -2.36 -9.04 13.38
CA PHE A 21 -1.31 -9.57 14.24
C PHE A 21 -0.49 -10.67 13.54
N LEU A 22 -1.15 -11.61 12.86
CA LEU A 22 -0.49 -12.67 12.10
C LEU A 22 0.35 -12.08 10.95
N LEU A 23 -0.17 -11.10 10.20
CA LEU A 23 0.58 -10.43 9.13
C LEU A 23 1.83 -9.72 9.67
N VAL A 24 1.69 -8.99 10.78
CA VAL A 24 2.82 -8.27 11.40
C VAL A 24 3.88 -9.25 11.90
N ILE A 25 3.50 -10.32 12.60
CA ILE A 25 4.45 -11.32 13.07
C ILE A 25 5.15 -12.02 11.91
N THR A 26 4.37 -12.48 10.91
CA THR A 26 4.95 -13.09 9.71
C THR A 26 5.93 -12.13 9.03
N GLY A 27 5.56 -10.86 8.92
CA GLY A 27 6.42 -9.82 8.37
C GLY A 27 7.74 -9.66 9.13
N LEU A 28 7.71 -9.59 10.45
CA LEU A 28 8.92 -9.45 11.27
C LEU A 28 9.84 -10.69 11.17
N VAL A 29 9.26 -11.89 11.14
CA VAL A 29 10.03 -13.15 11.00
C VAL A 29 10.70 -13.22 9.64
N ILE A 30 9.95 -12.99 8.56
CA ILE A 30 10.46 -13.01 7.18
C ILE A 30 11.47 -11.88 6.96
N LEU A 31 11.20 -10.68 7.48
CA LEU A 31 12.13 -9.56 7.41
C LEU A 31 13.47 -9.89 8.06
N TYR A 32 13.47 -10.49 9.26
CA TYR A 32 14.71 -10.91 9.90
C TYR A 32 15.47 -11.90 9.03
N SER A 33 14.80 -12.94 8.53
CA SER A 33 15.42 -13.90 7.63
C SER A 33 16.06 -13.24 6.42
N THR A 34 15.32 -12.34 5.76
CA THR A 34 15.73 -11.73 4.49
C THR A 34 16.81 -10.67 4.66
N SER A 35 16.78 -9.91 5.77
CA SER A 35 17.62 -8.72 5.94
C SER A 35 18.88 -8.96 6.78
N SER A 36 18.99 -10.08 7.49
CA SER A 36 20.09 -10.35 8.44
C SER A 36 21.47 -10.31 7.77
N TYR A 37 21.60 -10.86 6.57
CA TYR A 37 22.84 -10.82 5.79
C TYR A 37 23.23 -9.39 5.38
N ASN A 38 22.31 -8.64 4.78
CA ASN A 38 22.53 -7.26 4.37
C ASN A 38 22.82 -6.35 5.57
N GLY A 39 22.13 -6.56 6.69
CA GLY A 39 22.35 -5.84 7.95
C GLY A 39 23.77 -6.05 8.46
N ARG A 40 24.25 -7.29 8.46
CA ARG A 40 25.60 -7.64 8.90
C ARG A 40 26.68 -7.02 8.00
N ILE A 41 26.51 -7.06 6.68
CA ILE A 41 27.51 -6.54 5.74
C ILE A 41 27.54 -5.02 5.73
N LYS A 42 26.35 -4.36 5.65
CA LYS A 42 26.28 -2.90 5.50
C LYS A 42 26.48 -2.14 6.82
N PHE A 43 26.06 -2.72 7.94
CA PHE A 43 25.99 -2.02 9.25
C PHE A 43 26.68 -2.77 10.39
N GLY A 44 27.26 -3.95 10.15
CA GLY A 44 27.87 -4.77 11.19
C GLY A 44 26.88 -5.44 12.17
N ASP A 45 25.57 -5.28 11.95
CA ASP A 45 24.52 -5.78 12.84
C ASP A 45 23.43 -6.51 12.06
N SER A 46 23.31 -7.82 12.26
CA SER A 46 22.27 -8.65 11.61
C SER A 46 20.84 -8.26 12.00
N PHE A 47 20.66 -7.57 13.13
CA PHE A 47 19.36 -7.11 13.62
C PHE A 47 19.03 -5.67 13.24
N TYR A 48 19.88 -4.99 12.47
CA TYR A 48 19.72 -3.56 12.16
C TYR A 48 18.34 -3.23 11.58
N TYR A 49 17.92 -3.93 10.53
CA TYR A 49 16.62 -3.70 9.89
C TYR A 49 15.46 -4.10 10.81
N LEU A 50 15.58 -5.23 11.51
CA LEU A 50 14.55 -5.71 12.44
C LEU A 50 14.31 -4.73 13.58
N LYS A 51 15.36 -4.20 14.22
CA LYS A 51 15.26 -3.20 15.30
C LYS A 51 14.48 -1.96 14.84
N LYS A 52 14.80 -1.43 13.65
CA LYS A 52 14.08 -0.29 13.06
C LYS A 52 12.62 -0.62 12.75
N GLN A 53 12.36 -1.81 12.23
CA GLN A 53 10.99 -2.23 11.91
C GLN A 53 10.16 -2.46 13.17
N ILE A 54 10.71 -3.09 14.22
CA ILE A 54 10.04 -3.26 15.53
C ILE A 54 9.69 -1.90 16.13
N PHE A 55 10.62 -0.94 16.11
CA PHE A 55 10.35 0.42 16.59
C PHE A 55 9.19 1.07 15.83
N ALA A 56 9.22 1.04 14.50
CA ALA A 56 8.16 1.57 13.66
C ALA A 56 6.82 0.84 13.87
N THR A 57 6.86 -0.49 14.01
CA THR A 57 5.68 -1.31 14.29
C THR A 57 5.06 -0.95 15.64
N THR A 58 5.87 -0.77 16.68
CA THR A 58 5.40 -0.37 18.02
C THR A 58 4.72 1.01 17.96
N LEU A 59 5.34 1.97 17.27
CA LEU A 59 4.74 3.29 17.04
C LEU A 59 3.43 3.19 16.25
N GLY A 60 3.41 2.35 15.21
CA GLY A 60 2.22 2.10 14.41
C GLY A 60 1.08 1.45 15.22
N ILE A 61 1.39 0.47 16.09
CA ILE A 61 0.40 -0.16 16.98
C ILE A 61 -0.17 0.87 17.96
N ALA A 62 0.67 1.75 18.51
CA ALA A 62 0.20 2.84 19.38
C ALA A 62 -0.74 3.78 18.61
N GLY A 63 -0.39 4.17 17.38
CA GLY A 63 -1.23 4.94 16.48
C GLY A 63 -2.55 4.23 16.12
N MET A 64 -2.46 2.95 15.76
CA MET A 64 -3.64 2.10 15.49
C MET A 64 -4.60 2.08 16.67
N TYR A 65 -4.09 1.87 17.88
CA TYR A 65 -4.91 1.84 19.11
C TYR A 65 -5.55 3.21 19.38
N ALA A 66 -4.79 4.29 19.27
CA ALA A 66 -5.29 5.65 19.46
C ALA A 66 -6.43 5.96 18.48
N VAL A 67 -6.23 5.66 17.18
CA VAL A 67 -7.22 5.88 16.14
C VAL A 67 -8.45 4.98 16.32
N ALA A 68 -8.26 3.71 16.65
CA ALA A 68 -9.36 2.77 16.89
C ALA A 68 -10.27 3.17 18.06
N LYS A 69 -9.76 3.91 19.04
CA LYS A 69 -10.52 4.42 20.19
C LYS A 69 -11.24 5.73 19.90
N THR A 70 -10.92 6.41 18.80
CA THR A 70 -11.60 7.65 18.42
C THR A 70 -12.81 7.34 17.53
N ASP A 71 -13.84 8.17 17.63
CA ASP A 71 -14.97 8.13 16.69
C ASP A 71 -14.50 8.49 15.28
N TYR A 72 -14.71 7.58 14.32
CA TYR A 72 -14.28 7.80 12.93
C TYR A 72 -14.88 9.06 12.29
N HIS A 73 -16.02 9.57 12.78
CA HIS A 73 -16.61 10.82 12.30
C HIS A 73 -15.74 12.07 12.59
N ILE A 74 -14.81 11.98 13.55
CA ILE A 74 -13.84 13.06 13.80
C ILE A 74 -12.96 13.26 12.56
N TRP A 75 -12.62 12.17 11.87
CA TRP A 75 -11.79 12.22 10.68
C TRP A 75 -12.48 12.92 9.51
N ALA A 76 -13.82 12.94 9.47
CA ALA A 76 -14.56 13.74 8.49
C ALA A 76 -14.31 15.25 8.66
N LYS A 77 -14.10 15.73 9.91
CA LYS A 77 -13.73 17.12 10.19
C LYS A 77 -12.29 17.43 9.80
N LEU A 78 -11.43 16.45 9.88
CA LEU A 78 -10.00 16.54 9.54
C LEU A 78 -9.71 16.21 8.07
N ALA A 79 -10.72 15.82 7.28
CA ALA A 79 -10.55 15.41 5.88
C ALA A 79 -9.90 16.49 5.02
N VAL A 80 -10.39 17.74 5.09
CA VAL A 80 -9.85 18.86 4.30
C VAL A 80 -8.46 19.29 4.80
N PRO A 81 -8.23 19.55 6.11
CA PRO A 81 -6.88 19.81 6.61
C PRO A 81 -5.88 18.70 6.28
N GLY A 82 -6.27 17.43 6.41
CA GLY A 82 -5.43 16.28 6.06
C GLY A 82 -5.07 16.25 4.58
N TYR A 83 -6.01 16.54 3.71
CA TYR A 83 -5.75 16.63 2.26
C TYR A 83 -4.81 17.80 1.91
N ILE A 84 -4.98 18.95 2.52
CA ILE A 84 -4.08 20.10 2.31
C ILE A 84 -2.67 19.74 2.78
N LEU A 85 -2.53 19.11 3.95
CA LEU A 85 -1.24 18.62 4.44
C LEU A 85 -0.62 17.61 3.50
N ALA A 86 -1.41 16.72 2.89
CA ALA A 86 -0.92 15.77 1.90
C ALA A 86 -0.29 16.47 0.67
N ILE A 87 -0.94 17.52 0.15
CA ILE A 87 -0.40 18.33 -0.96
C ILE A 87 0.90 19.03 -0.52
N VAL A 88 0.90 19.67 0.65
CA VAL A 88 2.09 20.37 1.17
C VAL A 88 3.26 19.42 1.33
N LEU A 89 3.05 18.22 1.86
CA LEU A 89 4.08 17.19 2.02
C LEU A 89 4.59 16.67 0.66
N CYS A 90 3.71 16.52 -0.34
CA CYS A 90 4.13 16.17 -1.70
C CYS A 90 5.03 17.25 -2.31
N ILE A 91 4.65 18.51 -2.17
CA ILE A 91 5.48 19.64 -2.65
C ILE A 91 6.79 19.70 -1.88
N ALA A 92 6.75 19.52 -0.55
CA ALA A 92 7.96 19.52 0.28
C ALA A 92 8.97 18.44 -0.15
N VAL A 93 8.50 17.21 -0.45
CA VAL A 93 9.41 16.16 -0.92
C VAL A 93 9.98 16.44 -2.31
N MET A 94 9.25 17.11 -3.18
CA MET A 94 9.77 17.52 -4.48
C MET A 94 10.89 18.56 -4.36
N LEU A 95 10.76 19.50 -3.43
CA LEU A 95 11.71 20.59 -3.22
C LEU A 95 12.91 20.15 -2.36
N PHE A 96 12.66 19.48 -1.25
CA PHE A 96 13.63 19.20 -0.18
C PHE A 96 13.94 17.72 0.00
N GLY A 97 13.33 16.83 -0.80
CA GLY A 97 13.51 15.38 -0.65
C GLY A 97 14.90 14.92 -1.06
N ASP A 98 15.38 13.88 -0.37
CA ASP A 98 16.61 13.20 -0.73
C ASP A 98 16.44 12.42 -2.03
N GLU A 99 17.42 12.53 -2.89
CA GLU A 99 17.45 11.78 -4.14
C GLU A 99 17.99 10.36 -3.90
N TYR A 100 17.15 9.38 -4.15
CA TYR A 100 17.52 7.97 -4.08
C TYR A 100 17.15 7.27 -5.39
N ASN A 101 18.12 6.66 -6.05
CA ASN A 101 17.93 6.01 -7.36
C ASN A 101 17.26 6.92 -8.42
N GLY A 102 17.67 8.19 -8.50
CA GLY A 102 17.18 9.16 -9.48
C GLY A 102 15.77 9.71 -9.18
N SER A 103 15.25 9.53 -7.95
CA SER A 103 13.95 10.11 -7.59
C SER A 103 13.90 10.56 -6.13
N LYS A 104 13.22 11.71 -5.90
CA LYS A 104 13.01 12.28 -4.57
C LYS A 104 11.71 11.75 -3.99
N ARG A 105 11.80 10.87 -2.99
CA ARG A 105 10.63 10.21 -2.36
C ARG A 105 10.61 10.31 -0.85
N TRP A 106 11.75 10.66 -0.25
CA TRP A 106 11.97 10.61 1.19
C TRP A 106 12.33 11.99 1.72
N LEU A 107 11.81 12.31 2.90
CA LEU A 107 12.23 13.45 3.69
C LEU A 107 13.04 12.93 4.88
N SER A 108 14.29 13.36 5.00
CA SER A 108 15.13 13.02 6.16
C SER A 108 14.79 13.94 7.34
N LEU A 109 14.33 13.33 8.42
CA LEU A 109 14.04 14.00 9.70
C LEU A 109 15.02 13.50 10.76
N GLY A 110 16.29 13.91 10.64
CA GLY A 110 17.36 13.41 11.49
C GLY A 110 17.63 11.91 11.26
N PRO A 111 17.51 11.04 12.27
CA PRO A 111 17.75 9.61 12.13
C PRO A 111 16.59 8.86 11.44
N PHE A 112 15.47 9.54 11.20
CA PHE A 112 14.26 8.95 10.60
C PHE A 112 14.07 9.45 9.17
N SER A 113 13.68 8.54 8.29
CA SER A 113 13.22 8.86 6.94
C SER A 113 11.70 8.75 6.87
N PHE A 114 11.07 9.77 6.34
CA PHE A 114 9.62 9.86 6.18
C PHE A 114 9.27 9.85 4.70
N GLN A 115 8.34 8.98 4.29
CA GLN A 115 7.83 8.92 2.94
C GLN A 115 6.42 9.54 2.88
N PRO A 116 6.27 10.77 2.38
CA PRO A 116 4.98 11.48 2.35
C PRO A 116 3.85 10.71 1.67
N SER A 117 4.14 9.94 0.62
CA SER A 117 3.13 9.20 -0.12
C SER A 117 2.41 8.13 0.73
N GLU A 118 3.01 7.65 1.82
CA GLU A 118 2.34 6.73 2.74
C GLU A 118 1.22 7.44 3.52
N TYR A 119 1.49 8.65 4.01
CA TYR A 119 0.47 9.50 4.61
C TYR A 119 -0.63 9.88 3.60
N VAL A 120 -0.22 10.22 2.37
CA VAL A 120 -1.13 10.64 1.29
C VAL A 120 -2.20 9.59 1.00
N LYS A 121 -1.85 8.31 0.98
CA LYS A 121 -2.81 7.21 0.75
C LYS A 121 -3.94 7.24 1.78
N VAL A 122 -3.58 7.31 3.06
CA VAL A 122 -4.55 7.36 4.18
C VAL A 122 -5.38 8.65 4.16
N ALA A 123 -4.71 9.81 4.00
CA ALA A 123 -5.38 11.10 3.95
C ALA A 123 -6.37 11.19 2.78
N LEU A 124 -6.03 10.63 1.63
CA LEU A 124 -6.89 10.62 0.46
C LEU A 124 -8.10 9.68 0.63
N ILE A 125 -7.93 8.52 1.27
CA ILE A 125 -9.07 7.63 1.62
C ILE A 125 -10.09 8.42 2.44
N VAL A 126 -9.64 9.07 3.51
CA VAL A 126 -10.52 9.85 4.40
C VAL A 126 -11.16 11.03 3.66
N PHE A 127 -10.37 11.77 2.88
CA PHE A 127 -10.86 12.94 2.14
C PHE A 127 -11.87 12.56 1.06
N LEU A 128 -11.58 11.54 0.26
CA LEU A 128 -12.51 11.10 -0.80
C LEU A 128 -13.76 10.45 -0.21
N ALA A 129 -13.64 9.67 0.88
CA ALA A 129 -14.81 9.15 1.59
C ALA A 129 -15.72 10.28 2.07
N TRP A 130 -15.16 11.34 2.66
CA TRP A 130 -15.91 12.55 3.06
C TRP A 130 -16.54 13.26 1.85
N LEU A 131 -15.78 13.49 0.78
CA LEU A 131 -16.23 14.20 -0.41
C LEU A 131 -17.35 13.46 -1.13
N VAL A 132 -17.22 12.14 -1.29
CA VAL A 132 -18.21 11.24 -1.89
C VAL A 132 -19.48 11.22 -1.05
N THR A 133 -19.37 11.05 0.27
CA THR A 133 -20.51 11.05 1.19
C THR A 133 -21.31 12.37 1.11
N ARG A 134 -20.61 13.49 1.04
CA ARG A 134 -21.24 14.81 0.91
C ARG A 134 -21.98 15.01 -0.41
N ASN A 135 -21.54 14.31 -1.46
CA ASN A 135 -22.12 14.37 -2.80
C ASN A 135 -22.97 13.13 -3.16
N ALA A 136 -23.30 12.26 -2.21
CA ALA A 136 -23.92 10.96 -2.44
C ALA A 136 -25.20 11.04 -3.30
N LYS A 137 -26.06 12.05 -3.06
CA LYS A 137 -27.30 12.25 -3.85
C LYS A 137 -27.06 12.52 -5.34
N ASN A 138 -25.89 13.04 -5.70
CA ASN A 138 -25.53 13.43 -7.07
C ASN A 138 -24.42 12.57 -7.68
N ILE A 139 -23.97 11.50 -7.00
CA ILE A 139 -22.82 10.70 -7.42
C ILE A 139 -23.01 10.05 -8.78
N GLY A 140 -24.24 9.79 -9.19
CA GLY A 140 -24.58 9.29 -10.52
C GLY A 140 -24.47 10.33 -11.65
N LYS A 141 -24.15 11.60 -11.37
CA LYS A 141 -23.94 12.65 -12.37
C LYS A 141 -22.46 12.70 -12.77
N LEU A 142 -22.17 12.72 -14.07
CA LEU A 142 -20.81 12.79 -14.59
C LEU A 142 -20.05 14.03 -14.10
N SER A 143 -20.75 15.17 -13.93
CA SER A 143 -20.18 16.40 -13.39
C SER A 143 -19.69 16.26 -11.95
N THR A 144 -20.37 15.44 -11.15
CA THR A 144 -19.96 15.16 -9.77
C THR A 144 -18.71 14.27 -9.74
N LEU A 145 -18.67 13.25 -10.59
CA LEU A 145 -17.51 12.39 -10.74
C LEU A 145 -16.27 13.18 -11.18
N PHE A 146 -16.45 14.01 -12.22
CA PHE A 146 -15.37 14.89 -12.68
C PHE A 146 -14.84 15.79 -11.57
N ARG A 147 -15.74 16.37 -10.75
CA ARG A 147 -15.33 17.19 -9.60
C ARG A 147 -14.56 16.39 -8.56
N ILE A 148 -14.97 15.16 -8.25
CA ILE A 148 -14.25 14.30 -7.30
C ILE A 148 -12.87 13.94 -7.85
N MET A 149 -12.79 13.57 -9.13
CA MET A 149 -11.51 13.29 -9.79
C MET A 149 -10.60 14.51 -9.85
N LEU A 150 -11.15 15.72 -10.02
CA LEU A 150 -10.38 16.96 -10.00
C LEU A 150 -9.62 17.18 -8.67
N PHE A 151 -10.13 16.66 -7.56
CA PHE A 151 -9.41 16.67 -6.29
C PHE A 151 -8.42 15.49 -6.15
N ALA A 152 -8.67 14.36 -6.78
CA ALA A 152 -7.73 13.23 -6.74
C ALA A 152 -6.51 13.46 -7.65
N LEU A 153 -6.71 14.00 -8.85
CA LEU A 153 -5.68 14.16 -9.88
C LEU A 153 -4.45 14.99 -9.48
N PRO A 154 -4.57 16.12 -8.74
CA PRO A 154 -3.40 16.88 -8.30
C PRO A 154 -2.46 16.04 -7.44
N VAL A 155 -3.00 15.25 -6.52
CA VAL A 155 -2.23 14.37 -5.65
C VAL A 155 -1.61 13.22 -6.45
N VAL A 156 -2.38 12.62 -7.38
CA VAL A 156 -1.88 11.60 -8.32
C VAL A 156 -0.72 12.15 -9.16
N GLY A 157 -0.84 13.38 -9.67
CA GLY A 157 0.20 14.05 -10.46
C GLY A 157 1.47 14.33 -9.66
N LEU A 158 1.33 14.92 -8.46
CA LEU A 158 2.45 15.22 -7.59
C LEU A 158 3.22 13.96 -7.17
N VAL A 159 2.51 12.91 -6.75
CA VAL A 159 3.14 11.64 -6.40
C VAL A 159 3.70 10.94 -7.65
N GLY A 160 2.99 11.00 -8.78
CA GLY A 160 3.38 10.38 -10.04
C GLY A 160 4.67 10.94 -10.63
N ALA A 161 4.98 12.19 -10.35
CA ALA A 161 6.25 12.81 -10.77
C ALA A 161 7.47 12.07 -10.18
N SER A 162 7.37 11.57 -8.95
CA SER A 162 8.45 10.86 -8.26
C SER A 162 8.24 9.34 -8.17
N ASN A 163 6.98 8.86 -8.17
CA ASN A 163 6.64 7.45 -8.02
C ASN A 163 5.33 7.10 -8.73
N LEU A 164 5.46 6.68 -10.00
CA LEU A 164 4.31 6.29 -10.83
C LEU A 164 3.49 5.16 -10.18
N SER A 165 4.14 4.19 -9.58
CA SER A 165 3.48 3.02 -9.02
C SER A 165 2.57 3.38 -7.84
N THR A 166 3.04 4.26 -6.95
CA THR A 166 2.21 4.78 -5.86
C THR A 166 1.08 5.66 -6.40
N ALA A 167 1.30 6.42 -7.48
CA ALA A 167 0.25 7.18 -8.13
C ALA A 167 -0.85 6.29 -8.70
N VAL A 168 -0.50 5.13 -9.26
CA VAL A 168 -1.48 4.11 -9.71
C VAL A 168 -2.31 3.57 -8.54
N ILE A 169 -1.68 3.30 -7.38
CA ILE A 169 -2.39 2.88 -6.18
C ILE A 169 -3.39 3.96 -5.74
N ILE A 170 -2.94 5.23 -5.67
CA ILE A 170 -3.76 6.37 -5.26
C ILE A 170 -4.95 6.57 -6.22
N LEU A 171 -4.70 6.47 -7.53
CA LEU A 171 -5.77 6.54 -8.54
C LEU A 171 -6.75 5.37 -8.38
N GLY A 172 -6.25 4.16 -8.16
CA GLY A 172 -7.07 2.97 -7.94
C GLY A 172 -7.97 3.10 -6.70
N ILE A 173 -7.44 3.65 -5.60
CA ILE A 173 -8.24 3.97 -4.40
C ILE A 173 -9.38 4.92 -4.76
N ALA A 174 -9.11 6.00 -5.50
CA ALA A 174 -10.13 6.97 -5.91
C ALA A 174 -11.23 6.30 -6.77
N VAL A 175 -10.84 5.45 -7.73
CA VAL A 175 -11.78 4.70 -8.56
C VAL A 175 -12.65 3.76 -7.73
N ILE A 176 -12.06 3.00 -6.79
CA ILE A 176 -12.80 2.07 -5.92
C ILE A 176 -13.80 2.81 -5.04
N LEU A 177 -13.42 3.94 -4.45
CA LEU A 177 -14.33 4.75 -3.62
C LEU A 177 -15.53 5.28 -4.42
N ILE A 178 -15.28 5.76 -5.63
CA ILE A 178 -16.34 6.22 -6.53
C ILE A 178 -17.22 5.02 -6.95
N PHE A 179 -16.61 3.88 -7.28
CA PHE A 179 -17.32 2.66 -7.68
C PHE A 179 -18.26 2.16 -6.59
N THR A 180 -17.78 2.13 -5.35
CA THR A 180 -18.56 1.68 -4.19
C THR A 180 -19.80 2.56 -3.96
N ALA A 181 -19.72 3.85 -4.27
CA ALA A 181 -20.80 4.80 -4.04
C ALA A 181 -21.72 5.03 -5.25
N SER A 182 -21.27 4.73 -6.47
CA SER A 182 -22.02 5.07 -7.70
C SER A 182 -22.93 3.93 -8.17
N PRO A 183 -24.21 4.21 -8.45
CA PRO A 183 -25.13 3.22 -9.01
C PRO A 183 -24.98 3.03 -10.53
N LYS A 184 -24.13 3.82 -11.21
CA LYS A 184 -24.03 3.83 -12.68
C LYS A 184 -22.70 3.26 -13.17
N TYR A 185 -22.67 1.97 -13.48
CA TYR A 185 -21.45 1.28 -13.93
C TYR A 185 -20.90 1.76 -15.28
N GLY A 186 -21.73 2.28 -16.19
CA GLY A 186 -21.26 2.81 -17.48
C GLY A 186 -20.24 3.95 -17.38
N GLN A 187 -20.23 4.69 -16.27
CA GLN A 187 -19.27 5.76 -16.02
C GLN A 187 -17.83 5.24 -15.87
N PHE A 188 -17.66 4.01 -15.37
CA PHE A 188 -16.35 3.40 -15.17
C PHE A 188 -15.69 2.97 -16.47
N ILE A 189 -16.48 2.68 -17.51
CA ILE A 189 -15.96 2.45 -18.87
C ILE A 189 -15.23 3.71 -19.36
N TRP A 190 -15.87 4.88 -19.20
CA TRP A 190 -15.24 6.16 -19.55
C TRP A 190 -14.00 6.46 -18.69
N MET A 191 -14.06 6.18 -17.40
CA MET A 191 -12.90 6.35 -16.51
C MET A 191 -11.75 5.41 -16.91
N ALA A 192 -12.05 4.17 -17.28
CA ALA A 192 -11.06 3.22 -17.76
C ALA A 192 -10.42 3.68 -19.08
N VAL A 193 -11.25 4.09 -20.07
CA VAL A 193 -10.76 4.59 -21.36
C VAL A 193 -9.89 5.85 -21.19
N THR A 194 -10.35 6.82 -20.41
CA THR A 194 -9.57 8.05 -20.15
C THR A 194 -8.33 7.78 -19.33
N GLY A 195 -8.40 6.90 -18.33
CA GLY A 195 -7.24 6.48 -17.51
C GLY A 195 -6.20 5.74 -18.34
N THR A 196 -6.61 4.84 -19.23
CA THR A 196 -5.70 4.12 -20.16
C THR A 196 -5.05 5.10 -21.14
N GLY A 197 -5.82 6.04 -21.69
CA GLY A 197 -5.29 7.09 -22.57
C GLY A 197 -4.26 7.97 -21.85
N PHE A 198 -4.57 8.40 -20.63
CA PHE A 198 -3.62 9.17 -19.80
C PHE A 198 -2.35 8.37 -19.52
N MET A 199 -2.49 7.09 -19.16
CA MET A 199 -1.35 6.21 -18.90
C MET A 199 -0.47 6.03 -20.14
N ALA A 200 -1.07 5.85 -21.33
CA ALA A 200 -0.33 5.72 -22.57
C ALA A 200 0.48 6.98 -22.90
N VAL A 201 -0.12 8.16 -22.76
CA VAL A 201 0.56 9.44 -22.92
C VAL A 201 1.69 9.58 -21.89
N PHE A 202 1.40 9.28 -20.62
CA PHE A 202 2.37 9.42 -19.54
C PHE A 202 3.56 8.47 -19.66
N LEU A 203 3.37 7.26 -20.18
CA LEU A 203 4.45 6.33 -20.51
C LEU A 203 5.31 6.82 -21.66
N GLY A 204 4.72 7.49 -22.65
CA GLY A 204 5.43 8.00 -23.81
C GLY A 204 6.27 9.26 -23.54
N LEU A 205 6.03 9.99 -22.46
CA LEU A 205 6.72 11.24 -22.14
C LEU A 205 8.17 11.06 -21.65
N GLU A 206 8.51 9.85 -21.15
CA GLU A 206 9.82 9.60 -20.53
C GLU A 206 10.46 8.34 -21.09
N SER A 207 11.62 8.46 -21.74
CA SER A 207 12.34 7.35 -22.36
C SER A 207 12.70 6.23 -21.38
N TYR A 208 13.03 6.55 -20.12
CA TYR A 208 13.36 5.54 -19.11
C TYR A 208 12.19 4.60 -18.78
N ARG A 209 10.94 5.05 -19.00
CA ARG A 209 9.74 4.22 -18.77
C ARG A 209 9.57 3.19 -19.88
N LEU A 210 9.88 3.56 -21.11
CA LEU A 210 9.93 2.64 -22.25
C LEU A 210 11.05 1.60 -22.07
N GLU A 211 12.22 2.03 -21.55
CA GLU A 211 13.32 1.12 -21.20
C GLU A 211 12.85 0.04 -20.18
N ARG A 212 12.06 0.42 -19.17
CA ARG A 212 11.49 -0.57 -18.22
C ARG A 212 10.61 -1.62 -18.88
N ILE A 213 9.86 -1.27 -19.91
CA ILE A 213 9.05 -2.23 -20.67
C ILE A 213 9.95 -3.18 -21.45
N ALA A 214 11.02 -2.69 -22.07
CA ALA A 214 11.99 -3.51 -22.77
C ALA A 214 12.72 -4.49 -21.81
N ILE A 215 13.12 -4.03 -20.64
CA ILE A 215 13.73 -4.84 -19.58
C ILE A 215 12.74 -5.90 -19.09
N TRP A 216 11.48 -5.56 -18.90
CA TRP A 216 10.44 -6.50 -18.48
C TRP A 216 10.23 -7.65 -19.49
N GLN A 217 10.23 -7.32 -20.79
CA GLN A 217 10.06 -8.33 -21.84
C GLN A 217 11.26 -9.26 -21.99
N ASN A 218 12.48 -8.74 -21.78
CA ASN A 218 13.72 -9.48 -21.95
C ASN A 218 14.71 -9.16 -20.82
N PRO A 219 14.44 -9.54 -19.57
CA PRO A 219 15.26 -9.14 -18.43
C PRO A 219 16.70 -9.65 -18.52
N GLU A 220 16.93 -10.77 -19.22
CA GLU A 220 18.25 -11.36 -19.42
C GLU A 220 19.19 -10.55 -20.32
N LYS A 221 18.64 -9.62 -21.13
CA LYS A 221 19.42 -8.78 -22.04
C LYS A 221 19.92 -7.48 -21.43
N TYR A 222 19.44 -7.15 -20.23
CA TYR A 222 19.70 -5.88 -19.57
C TYR A 222 20.28 -6.07 -18.18
N GLU A 223 21.32 -5.33 -17.84
CA GLU A 223 21.90 -5.34 -16.49
C GLU A 223 20.87 -5.00 -15.40
N LYS A 224 19.98 -4.05 -15.68
CA LYS A 224 18.85 -3.68 -14.79
C LYS A 224 17.78 -4.77 -14.65
N GLY A 225 17.77 -5.78 -15.50
CA GLY A 225 16.90 -6.98 -15.40
C GLY A 225 17.38 -8.00 -14.39
N TYR A 226 18.62 -7.87 -13.89
CA TYR A 226 19.24 -8.81 -12.97
C TYR A 226 18.39 -9.09 -11.72
N GLN A 227 17.83 -8.03 -11.10
CA GLN A 227 16.95 -8.16 -9.93
C GLN A 227 15.74 -9.06 -10.23
N THR A 228 15.09 -8.88 -11.37
CA THR A 228 13.95 -9.68 -11.81
C THR A 228 14.33 -11.14 -12.01
N LEU A 229 15.43 -11.40 -12.70
CA LEU A 229 15.91 -12.77 -12.94
C LEU A 229 16.22 -13.51 -11.64
N GLN A 230 16.95 -12.88 -10.74
CA GLN A 230 17.28 -13.49 -9.44
C GLN A 230 16.02 -13.73 -8.59
N GLY A 231 15.04 -12.82 -8.66
CA GLY A 231 13.73 -13.02 -8.04
C GLY A 231 12.98 -14.24 -8.61
N LEU A 232 12.99 -14.40 -9.92
CA LEU A 232 12.38 -15.59 -10.59
C LEU A 232 13.11 -16.88 -10.23
N TYR A 233 14.44 -16.86 -10.14
CA TYR A 233 15.23 -18.02 -9.69
C TYR A 233 14.90 -18.38 -8.24
N ALA A 234 14.70 -17.39 -7.35
CA ALA A 234 14.25 -17.61 -5.99
C ALA A 234 12.90 -18.35 -5.97
N ILE A 235 11.91 -17.84 -6.72
CA ILE A 235 10.58 -18.49 -6.82
C ILE A 235 10.70 -19.91 -7.35
N GLY A 236 11.40 -20.11 -8.46
CA GLY A 236 11.53 -21.43 -9.12
C GLY A 236 12.28 -22.46 -8.26
N SER A 237 13.24 -22.00 -7.45
CA SER A 237 14.07 -22.88 -6.62
C SER A 237 13.41 -23.32 -5.31
N GLY A 238 12.29 -22.67 -4.90
CA GLY A 238 11.59 -22.99 -3.66
C GLY A 238 10.77 -24.29 -3.70
N GLY A 239 10.30 -24.70 -4.86
CA GLY A 239 9.46 -25.90 -4.99
C GLY A 239 8.17 -25.82 -4.16
N LEU A 240 7.67 -26.95 -3.69
CA LEU A 240 6.41 -27.01 -2.92
C LEU A 240 6.58 -26.54 -1.47
N PHE A 241 7.62 -26.96 -0.77
CA PHE A 241 7.81 -26.75 0.68
C PHE A 241 8.95 -25.78 1.02
N GLY A 242 9.66 -25.27 0.03
CA GLY A 242 10.78 -24.36 0.24
C GLY A 242 12.07 -25.04 0.67
N LYS A 243 13.12 -24.23 0.80
CA LYS A 243 14.44 -24.66 1.29
C LYS A 243 14.56 -24.62 2.83
N GLY A 244 13.54 -24.15 3.50
CA GLY A 244 13.51 -23.88 4.94
C GLY A 244 13.75 -22.41 5.27
N LEU A 245 13.14 -21.95 6.35
CA LEU A 245 13.27 -20.56 6.84
C LEU A 245 14.76 -20.27 7.14
N GLY A 246 15.26 -19.15 6.66
CA GLY A 246 16.66 -18.78 6.80
C GLY A 246 17.61 -19.37 5.76
N SER A 247 17.16 -20.28 4.88
CA SER A 247 18.00 -21.05 3.95
C SER A 247 17.99 -20.55 2.51
N SER A 248 17.41 -19.39 2.23
CA SER A 248 17.49 -18.77 0.90
C SER A 248 18.94 -18.43 0.55
N ILE A 249 19.35 -18.79 -0.65
CA ILE A 249 20.66 -18.41 -1.23
C ILE A 249 20.52 -17.01 -1.85
N GLN A 250 19.40 -16.74 -2.46
CA GLN A 250 19.16 -15.49 -3.21
C GLN A 250 19.24 -14.24 -2.33
N LYS A 251 18.90 -14.33 -1.05
CA LYS A 251 19.03 -13.21 -0.08
C LYS A 251 20.48 -12.86 0.26
N LEU A 252 21.43 -13.73 -0.04
CA LEU A 252 22.86 -13.52 0.26
C LEU A 252 23.54 -12.53 -0.72
N GLY A 253 22.81 -11.56 -1.23
CA GLY A 253 23.29 -10.49 -2.11
C GLY A 253 22.99 -10.73 -3.58
N PHE A 254 22.42 -11.88 -3.98
CA PHE A 254 22.02 -12.12 -5.36
C PHE A 254 20.77 -11.32 -5.74
N VAL A 255 19.75 -11.26 -4.89
CA VAL A 255 18.60 -10.37 -5.09
C VAL A 255 18.89 -9.02 -4.44
N PRO A 256 19.08 -7.94 -5.21
CA PRO A 256 19.18 -6.59 -4.66
C PRO A 256 17.90 -6.22 -3.89
N GLU A 257 18.07 -5.52 -2.76
CA GLU A 257 16.94 -5.04 -1.95
C GLU A 257 15.88 -6.11 -1.61
N ALA A 258 16.34 -7.36 -1.39
CA ALA A 258 15.49 -8.52 -1.11
C ALA A 258 14.49 -8.29 0.03
N GLN A 259 14.85 -7.45 1.02
CA GLN A 259 13.99 -7.10 2.15
C GLN A 259 12.88 -6.09 1.82
N ASN A 260 12.92 -5.45 0.65
CA ASN A 260 11.98 -4.40 0.25
C ASN A 260 10.89 -4.97 -0.70
N ASP A 261 10.95 -4.65 -1.96
CA ASP A 261 9.96 -4.99 -2.98
C ASP A 261 10.00 -6.46 -3.44
N MET A 262 11.16 -7.14 -3.29
CA MET A 262 11.35 -8.53 -3.71
C MET A 262 11.18 -9.56 -2.58
N ILE A 263 10.68 -9.15 -1.41
CA ILE A 263 10.58 -10.04 -0.24
C ILE A 263 9.72 -11.28 -0.51
N PHE A 264 8.69 -11.17 -1.36
CA PHE A 264 7.82 -12.29 -1.72
C PHE A 264 8.59 -13.39 -2.49
N SER A 265 9.61 -13.05 -3.29
CA SER A 265 10.44 -14.07 -3.94
C SER A 265 11.24 -14.90 -2.93
N ILE A 266 11.70 -14.26 -1.84
CA ILE A 266 12.42 -14.98 -0.77
C ILE A 266 11.44 -15.82 0.05
N ILE A 267 10.20 -15.36 0.26
CA ILE A 267 9.15 -16.20 0.86
C ILE A 267 8.95 -17.48 0.03
N CYS A 268 8.87 -17.34 -1.30
CA CYS A 268 8.74 -18.49 -2.19
C CYS A 268 9.96 -19.43 -2.11
N GLU A 269 11.19 -18.89 -2.01
CA GLU A 269 12.38 -19.72 -1.89
C GLU A 269 12.46 -20.46 -0.55
N GLU A 270 12.16 -19.76 0.57
CA GLU A 270 12.30 -20.32 1.92
C GLU A 270 11.13 -21.22 2.32
N LEU A 271 9.90 -20.85 1.98
CA LEU A 271 8.67 -21.53 2.41
C LEU A 271 7.96 -22.27 1.27
N GLY A 272 8.44 -22.14 0.04
CA GLY A 272 7.88 -22.78 -1.14
C GLY A 272 6.50 -22.24 -1.53
N LEU A 273 5.84 -22.97 -2.42
CA LEU A 273 4.49 -22.67 -2.87
C LEU A 273 3.48 -22.65 -1.70
N VAL A 274 3.62 -23.55 -0.75
CA VAL A 274 2.73 -23.62 0.43
C VAL A 274 2.83 -22.34 1.24
N GLY A 275 4.04 -21.85 1.54
CA GLY A 275 4.23 -20.59 2.27
C GLY A 275 3.72 -19.38 1.50
N ALA A 276 3.96 -19.33 0.18
CA ALA A 276 3.44 -18.26 -0.67
C ALA A 276 1.90 -18.21 -0.66
N VAL A 277 1.23 -19.36 -0.80
CA VAL A 277 -0.24 -19.47 -0.76
C VAL A 277 -0.78 -19.07 0.60
N LEU A 278 -0.13 -19.46 1.71
CA LEU A 278 -0.56 -19.07 3.06
C LEU A 278 -0.49 -17.54 3.26
N VAL A 279 0.56 -16.90 2.76
CA VAL A 279 0.68 -15.43 2.82
C VAL A 279 -0.41 -14.76 1.97
N ILE A 280 -0.65 -15.24 0.75
CA ILE A 280 -1.74 -14.73 -0.11
C ILE A 280 -3.10 -14.93 0.58
N LEU A 281 -3.33 -16.06 1.22
CA LEU A 281 -4.56 -16.36 1.96
C LEU A 281 -4.76 -15.38 3.13
N LEU A 282 -3.71 -15.03 3.88
CA LEU A 282 -3.80 -14.03 4.94
C LEU A 282 -4.23 -12.66 4.39
N PHE A 283 -3.69 -12.22 3.25
CA PHE A 283 -4.14 -10.99 2.60
C PHE A 283 -5.57 -11.10 2.07
N PHE A 284 -5.95 -12.24 1.51
CA PHE A 284 -7.33 -12.47 1.09
C PHE A 284 -8.31 -12.37 2.27
N LEU A 285 -7.98 -12.95 3.42
CA LEU A 285 -8.79 -12.86 4.63
C LEU A 285 -8.87 -11.42 5.16
N LEU A 286 -7.79 -10.64 5.07
CA LEU A 286 -7.79 -9.22 5.42
C LEU A 286 -8.75 -8.42 4.52
N ILE A 287 -8.63 -8.58 3.21
CA ILE A 287 -9.47 -7.92 2.20
C ILE A 287 -10.94 -8.33 2.38
N TRP A 288 -11.19 -9.61 2.59
CA TRP A 288 -12.52 -10.12 2.89
C TRP A 288 -13.10 -9.50 4.16
N ARG A 289 -12.30 -9.38 5.23
CA ARG A 289 -12.76 -8.75 6.47
C ARG A 289 -13.11 -7.27 6.29
N PHE A 290 -12.32 -6.54 5.50
CA PHE A 290 -12.66 -5.16 5.16
C PHE A 290 -13.97 -5.06 4.38
N PHE A 291 -14.20 -5.95 3.42
CA PHE A 291 -15.48 -6.03 2.70
C PHE A 291 -16.66 -6.25 3.66
N VAL A 292 -16.52 -7.17 4.61
CA VAL A 292 -17.57 -7.41 5.62
C VAL A 292 -17.82 -6.15 6.47
N ILE A 293 -16.76 -5.47 6.94
CA ILE A 293 -16.89 -4.24 7.72
C ILE A 293 -17.52 -3.13 6.89
N ALA A 294 -17.10 -2.94 5.64
CA ALA A 294 -17.68 -1.94 4.73
C ALA A 294 -19.18 -2.18 4.48
N SER A 295 -19.58 -3.46 4.34
CA SER A 295 -20.97 -3.85 4.08
C SER A 295 -21.90 -3.66 5.30
N HIS A 296 -21.35 -3.67 6.51
CA HIS A 296 -22.10 -3.53 7.76
C HIS A 296 -21.86 -2.19 8.47
N ALA A 297 -21.12 -1.29 7.81
CA ALA A 297 -20.82 0.04 8.38
C ALA A 297 -22.12 0.83 8.63
N PRO A 298 -22.21 1.60 9.72
CA PRO A 298 -23.43 2.33 10.12
C PRO A 298 -23.84 3.40 9.11
N ASP A 299 -22.91 3.95 8.36
CA ASP A 299 -23.14 4.99 7.38
C ASP A 299 -22.19 4.88 6.17
N LEU A 300 -22.48 5.69 5.14
CA LEU A 300 -21.70 5.70 3.90
C LEU A 300 -20.25 6.13 4.12
N PHE A 301 -19.96 7.03 5.05
CA PHE A 301 -18.60 7.50 5.31
C PHE A 301 -17.72 6.39 5.87
N GLY A 302 -18.23 5.66 6.87
CA GLY A 302 -17.55 4.48 7.41
C GLY A 302 -17.38 3.38 6.38
N ALA A 303 -18.45 3.08 5.59
CA ALA A 303 -18.37 2.12 4.50
C ALA A 303 -17.25 2.46 3.50
N LEU A 304 -17.14 3.73 3.12
CA LEU A 304 -16.12 4.20 2.18
C LEU A 304 -14.70 4.18 2.77
N ILE A 305 -14.52 4.46 4.06
CA ILE A 305 -13.22 4.29 4.72
C ILE A 305 -12.76 2.84 4.63
N ALA A 306 -13.62 1.89 5.02
CA ALA A 306 -13.28 0.47 4.96
C ALA A 306 -13.08 -0.03 3.51
N ALA A 307 -13.88 0.43 2.55
CA ALA A 307 -13.72 0.13 1.13
C ALA A 307 -12.44 0.74 0.54
N GLY A 308 -12.04 1.93 0.97
CA GLY A 308 -10.78 2.57 0.57
C GLY A 308 -9.57 1.80 1.07
N ALA A 309 -9.57 1.38 2.34
CA ALA A 309 -8.52 0.54 2.92
C ALA A 309 -8.46 -0.84 2.22
N MET A 310 -9.63 -1.44 1.95
CA MET A 310 -9.72 -2.67 1.15
C MET A 310 -9.06 -2.50 -0.22
N GLY A 311 -9.41 -1.44 -0.93
CA GLY A 311 -8.86 -1.14 -2.26
C GLY A 311 -7.35 -0.90 -2.22
N HIS A 312 -6.86 -0.14 -1.24
CA HIS A 312 -5.43 0.09 -1.05
C HIS A 312 -4.68 -1.24 -0.87
N MET A 313 -5.09 -2.07 0.09
CA MET A 313 -4.46 -3.37 0.35
C MET A 313 -4.50 -4.27 -0.87
N MET A 314 -5.66 -4.41 -1.51
CA MET A 314 -5.85 -5.26 -2.68
C MET A 314 -4.93 -4.85 -3.82
N ILE A 315 -4.90 -3.57 -4.19
CA ILE A 315 -4.08 -3.08 -5.30
C ILE A 315 -2.60 -3.27 -4.99
N GLN A 316 -2.16 -2.91 -3.78
CA GLN A 316 -0.75 -2.97 -3.41
C GLN A 316 -0.22 -4.41 -3.38
N VAL A 317 -0.99 -5.36 -2.84
CA VAL A 317 -0.63 -6.79 -2.83
C VAL A 317 -0.59 -7.36 -4.24
N ILE A 318 -1.62 -7.11 -5.05
CA ILE A 318 -1.68 -7.59 -6.44
C ILE A 318 -0.49 -7.05 -7.25
N LEU A 319 -0.20 -5.76 -7.13
CA LEU A 319 0.91 -5.14 -7.87
C LEU A 319 2.27 -5.69 -7.41
N ASN A 320 2.50 -5.89 -6.10
CA ASN A 320 3.75 -6.49 -5.64
C ASN A 320 3.94 -7.91 -6.19
N ILE A 321 2.94 -8.78 -6.04
CA ILE A 321 3.01 -10.16 -6.54
C ILE A 321 3.21 -10.17 -8.06
N ALA A 322 2.48 -9.33 -8.81
CA ALA A 322 2.61 -9.24 -10.27
C ALA A 322 4.00 -8.77 -10.71
N VAL A 323 4.64 -7.87 -9.96
CA VAL A 323 6.03 -7.44 -10.19
C VAL A 323 7.01 -8.59 -9.93
N VAL A 324 6.91 -9.22 -8.77
CA VAL A 324 7.84 -10.26 -8.34
C VAL A 324 7.76 -11.50 -9.25
N THR A 325 6.58 -11.80 -9.79
CA THR A 325 6.37 -12.87 -10.78
C THR A 325 6.67 -12.45 -12.23
N ASN A 326 7.18 -11.23 -12.43
CA ASN A 326 7.43 -10.65 -13.76
C ASN A 326 6.19 -10.63 -14.67
N THR A 327 4.98 -10.56 -14.10
CA THR A 327 3.73 -10.39 -14.86
C THR A 327 3.58 -8.94 -15.38
N ILE A 328 4.14 -7.99 -14.65
CA ILE A 328 4.22 -6.55 -15.02
C ILE A 328 5.66 -6.03 -14.79
N PRO A 329 6.04 -4.90 -15.42
CA PRO A 329 7.35 -4.29 -15.21
C PRO A 329 7.63 -3.99 -13.74
N ASN A 330 8.90 -4.09 -13.33
CA ASN A 330 9.31 -3.78 -11.95
C ASN A 330 8.97 -2.34 -11.56
N THR A 331 8.26 -2.18 -10.44
CA THR A 331 7.71 -0.91 -9.97
C THR A 331 8.21 -0.47 -8.60
N GLY A 332 8.87 -1.36 -7.85
CA GLY A 332 9.38 -1.06 -6.51
C GLY A 332 8.28 -0.91 -5.44
N ILE A 333 7.12 -1.54 -5.63
CA ILE A 333 6.03 -1.57 -4.64
C ILE A 333 6.34 -2.62 -3.57
N THR A 334 6.26 -2.23 -2.31
CA THR A 334 6.46 -3.13 -1.16
C THR A 334 5.21 -3.95 -0.85
N LEU A 335 5.41 -5.14 -0.26
CA LEU A 335 4.32 -5.98 0.25
C LEU A 335 3.87 -5.47 1.62
N PRO A 336 2.58 -5.10 1.83
CA PRO A 336 2.10 -4.51 3.07
C PRO A 336 2.43 -5.36 4.31
N PHE A 337 2.81 -4.74 5.42
CA PHE A 337 3.20 -5.35 6.71
C PHE A 337 4.44 -6.26 6.68
N ILE A 338 4.80 -6.84 5.53
CA ILE A 338 5.86 -7.85 5.42
C ILE A 338 7.19 -7.22 4.98
N SER A 339 7.17 -6.35 3.95
CA SER A 339 8.37 -5.66 3.49
C SER A 339 8.93 -4.69 4.52
N TYR A 340 10.24 -4.47 4.46
CA TYR A 340 10.87 -3.41 5.22
C TYR A 340 10.38 -2.04 4.78
N GLY A 341 9.93 -1.24 5.76
CA GLY A 341 9.47 0.12 5.52
C GLY A 341 8.87 0.76 6.77
N GLY A 342 9.69 1.50 7.53
CA GLY A 342 9.25 2.10 8.79
C GLY A 342 8.02 2.99 8.64
N THR A 343 8.07 3.95 7.71
CA THR A 343 6.92 4.85 7.45
C THR A 343 5.70 4.08 6.97
N SER A 344 5.90 3.10 6.08
CA SER A 344 4.81 2.32 5.50
C SER A 344 4.06 1.55 6.59
N VAL A 345 4.75 0.80 7.45
CA VAL A 345 4.10 0.01 8.51
C VAL A 345 3.35 0.89 9.51
N VAL A 346 3.87 2.09 9.82
CA VAL A 346 3.17 3.02 10.72
C VAL A 346 1.84 3.44 10.11
N PHE A 347 1.82 3.90 8.86
CA PHE A 347 0.58 4.36 8.22
C PHE A 347 -0.38 3.22 7.89
N LEU A 348 0.12 2.04 7.55
CA LEU A 348 -0.72 0.85 7.40
C LEU A 348 -1.43 0.50 8.72
N LEU A 349 -0.74 0.54 9.84
CA LEU A 349 -1.36 0.28 11.15
C LEU A 349 -2.32 1.39 11.56
N VAL A 350 -2.03 2.66 11.28
CA VAL A 350 -2.97 3.77 11.48
C VAL A 350 -4.23 3.58 10.62
N GLU A 351 -4.09 3.13 9.38
CA GLU A 351 -5.20 2.80 8.49
C GLU A 351 -6.04 1.64 9.06
N MET A 352 -5.40 0.61 9.64
CA MET A 352 -6.13 -0.43 10.39
C MET A 352 -6.92 0.16 11.55
N GLY A 353 -6.34 1.15 12.26
CA GLY A 353 -7.03 1.88 13.32
C GLY A 353 -8.33 2.54 12.86
N LEU A 354 -8.32 3.14 11.65
CA LEU A 354 -9.54 3.71 11.04
C LEU A 354 -10.60 2.63 10.80
N VAL A 355 -10.21 1.48 10.25
CA VAL A 355 -11.14 0.37 9.98
C VAL A 355 -11.68 -0.23 11.29
N PHE A 356 -10.83 -0.36 12.33
CA PHE A 356 -11.27 -0.77 13.66
C PHE A 356 -12.28 0.21 14.26
N SER A 357 -12.04 1.51 14.10
CA SER A 357 -12.98 2.54 14.55
C SER A 357 -14.35 2.37 13.87
N VAL A 358 -14.37 2.16 12.54
CA VAL A 358 -15.63 1.90 11.82
C VAL A 358 -16.31 0.63 12.31
N ALA A 359 -15.55 -0.46 12.55
CA ALA A 359 -16.10 -1.74 12.99
C ALA A 359 -16.65 -1.72 14.42
N SER A 360 -16.24 -0.77 15.26
CA SER A 360 -16.65 -0.67 16.67
C SER A 360 -17.85 0.24 16.91
N TRP A 361 -18.36 0.88 15.89
CA TRP A 361 -19.53 1.78 15.90
C TRP A 361 -20.70 1.21 15.11
#